data_779af4eae3de10bba391e6b6d4872a94
#
_entry.id   779af4eae3de10bba391e6b6d4872a94
#
_cell.length_a   1.000
_cell.length_b   1.000
_cell.length_c   1.000
_cell.angle_alpha   90.00
_cell.angle_beta   90.00
_cell.angle_gamma   90.00
#
_symmetry.space_group_name_H-M   'P 1'
#
loop_
_entity.id
_entity.type
_entity.pdbx_description
1 polymer ?
#
loop_
_entity_poly.entity_id
_entity_poly.type
_entity_poly.pdbx_seq_one_letter_code
_entity_poly.pdbx_strand_id
1 'polypeptide(L)'
;MNKGYYIYRIHSKVDAMSKFIDLEKLIKGENNSLAQIRNYFRVSHWAYKLFHSQDGFMHFRISKSGVFTDEDIYHQPDAIADYIKAGDTVLELGCGQGANLLYLAHGFPESRFVGVDLIPLKKDQMPQNVTIYEQDYSSIPQLADNSVDVCYAVETIVHNTDKEKIYREVNRVLKPGGVMIIYDYALADSYDTYDPKIQMAIALTAKGGSAAMFESLDELNTHYTNCGFEIEKITDYTQETLPDLKHLQRSANWTMNHPWLWKLQYALMPEQFVNNHILGWLGYDAGKAGIGYYIEWILRKPK
;
A
#
# COMPACT_ATOMS: atom_id res chain seq x y z
N MET A 1 22.14 -12.55 -7.20
CA MET A 1 21.45 -13.60 -7.98
C MET A 1 20.84 -12.97 -9.21
N ASN A 2 20.84 -13.66 -10.36
CA ASN A 2 20.41 -13.12 -11.66
C ASN A 2 18.89 -12.88 -11.70
N LYS A 3 18.41 -11.74 -12.21
CA LYS A 3 16.99 -11.42 -12.44
C LYS A 3 16.23 -12.57 -13.14
N GLY A 4 16.84 -13.18 -14.16
CA GLY A 4 16.28 -14.33 -14.91
C GLY A 4 15.91 -15.53 -14.03
N TYR A 5 16.63 -15.79 -12.94
CA TYR A 5 16.28 -16.83 -11.99
C TYR A 5 14.94 -16.56 -11.29
N TYR A 6 14.69 -15.31 -10.90
CA TYR A 6 13.44 -14.96 -10.23
C TYR A 6 12.26 -14.91 -11.20
N ILE A 7 12.48 -14.46 -12.46
CA ILE A 7 11.47 -14.56 -13.53
C ILE A 7 11.07 -16.03 -13.73
N TYR A 8 12.03 -16.94 -13.85
CA TYR A 8 11.76 -18.38 -13.95
C TYR A 8 10.97 -18.89 -12.75
N ARG A 9 11.28 -18.45 -11.52
CA ARG A 9 10.52 -18.82 -10.32
C ARG A 9 9.09 -18.35 -10.38
N ILE A 10 8.85 -17.11 -10.82
CA ILE A 10 7.49 -16.56 -11.00
C ILE A 10 6.72 -17.42 -12.00
N HIS A 11 7.29 -17.73 -13.16
CA HIS A 11 6.67 -18.60 -14.16
C HIS A 11 6.33 -19.97 -13.57
N SER A 12 7.26 -20.60 -12.85
CA SER A 12 7.06 -21.90 -12.21
C SER A 12 5.94 -21.87 -11.17
N LYS A 13 5.81 -20.77 -10.42
CA LYS A 13 4.74 -20.56 -9.44
C LYS A 13 3.38 -20.41 -10.10
N VAL A 14 3.28 -19.61 -11.17
CA VAL A 14 2.05 -19.45 -11.94
C VAL A 14 1.62 -20.79 -12.55
N ASP A 15 2.55 -21.55 -13.13
CA ASP A 15 2.27 -22.89 -13.67
C ASP A 15 1.85 -23.88 -12.58
N ALA A 16 2.41 -23.79 -11.39
CA ALA A 16 2.01 -24.63 -10.27
C ALA A 16 0.59 -24.33 -9.82
N MET A 17 0.23 -23.03 -9.71
CA MET A 17 -1.12 -22.58 -9.31
C MET A 17 -2.18 -22.99 -10.32
N SER A 18 -1.91 -22.84 -11.63
CA SER A 18 -2.87 -23.14 -12.70
C SER A 18 -3.33 -24.60 -12.73
N LYS A 19 -2.54 -25.53 -12.17
CA LYS A 19 -2.91 -26.94 -12.05
C LYS A 19 -4.06 -27.20 -11.04
N PHE A 20 -4.30 -26.26 -10.14
CA PHE A 20 -5.25 -26.46 -9.03
C PHE A 20 -6.38 -25.46 -9.01
N ILE A 21 -6.17 -24.26 -9.62
CA ILE A 21 -7.11 -23.14 -9.61
C ILE A 21 -7.20 -22.57 -11.02
N ASP A 22 -8.39 -22.20 -11.42
CA ASP A 22 -8.63 -21.39 -12.61
C ASP A 22 -8.20 -19.94 -12.31
N LEU A 23 -6.98 -19.58 -12.74
CA LEU A 23 -6.37 -18.28 -12.46
C LEU A 23 -7.13 -17.14 -13.12
N GLU A 24 -7.66 -17.36 -14.34
CA GLU A 24 -8.44 -16.34 -15.03
C GLU A 24 -9.73 -16.04 -14.31
N LYS A 25 -10.41 -17.08 -13.78
CA LYS A 25 -11.61 -16.90 -12.97
C LYS A 25 -11.30 -16.18 -11.67
N LEU A 26 -10.14 -16.47 -11.04
CA LEU A 26 -9.71 -15.82 -9.82
C LEU A 26 -9.51 -14.31 -10.00
N ILE A 27 -8.88 -13.88 -11.10
CA ILE A 27 -8.62 -12.45 -11.36
C ILE A 27 -9.84 -11.71 -11.94
N LYS A 28 -10.76 -12.39 -12.65
CA LYS A 28 -11.96 -11.79 -13.29
C LYS A 28 -13.07 -11.39 -12.31
N GLY A 29 -12.99 -11.74 -11.02
CA GLY A 29 -13.96 -11.29 -10.02
C GLY A 29 -13.96 -9.75 -9.95
N GLU A 30 -15.14 -9.14 -9.74
CA GLU A 30 -15.25 -7.70 -9.52
C GLU A 30 -14.23 -7.26 -8.47
N ASN A 31 -13.28 -6.42 -8.86
CA ASN A 31 -12.28 -5.86 -7.97
C ASN A 31 -12.55 -4.37 -7.79
N ASN A 32 -12.34 -3.90 -6.55
CA ASN A 32 -12.15 -2.48 -6.22
C ASN A 32 -13.41 -1.60 -6.17
N SER A 33 -14.60 -2.17 -5.94
CA SER A 33 -15.66 -1.34 -5.38
C SER A 33 -15.28 -0.93 -3.95
N LEU A 34 -15.64 0.29 -3.51
CA LEU A 34 -15.43 0.75 -2.14
C LEU A 34 -15.97 -0.24 -1.09
N ALA A 35 -17.07 -0.94 -1.42
CA ALA A 35 -17.64 -1.97 -0.56
C ALA A 35 -16.73 -3.20 -0.42
N GLN A 36 -16.05 -3.60 -1.49
CA GLN A 36 -15.11 -4.73 -1.47
C GLN A 36 -13.83 -4.38 -0.73
N ILE A 37 -13.27 -3.18 -0.95
CA ILE A 37 -12.12 -2.66 -0.21
C ILE A 37 -12.45 -2.63 1.28
N ARG A 38 -13.61 -2.06 1.65
CA ARG A 38 -14.11 -2.03 3.04
C ARG A 38 -14.24 -3.44 3.64
N ASN A 39 -14.79 -4.40 2.90
CA ASN A 39 -14.93 -5.78 3.35
C ASN A 39 -13.56 -6.48 3.51
N TYR A 40 -12.63 -6.25 2.57
CA TYR A 40 -11.26 -6.79 2.65
C TYR A 40 -10.59 -6.37 3.96
N PHE A 41 -10.52 -5.08 4.25
CA PHE A 41 -9.87 -4.59 5.46
C PHE A 41 -10.60 -5.01 6.74
N ARG A 42 -11.95 -5.04 6.74
CA ARG A 42 -12.73 -5.53 7.88
C ARG A 42 -12.43 -6.99 8.22
N VAL A 43 -12.27 -7.83 7.20
CA VAL A 43 -11.99 -9.26 7.37
C VAL A 43 -10.53 -9.50 7.71
N SER A 44 -9.61 -8.76 7.07
CA SER A 44 -8.16 -8.97 7.22
C SER A 44 -7.56 -8.30 8.46
N HIS A 45 -8.25 -7.32 9.05
CA HIS A 45 -7.76 -6.54 10.19
C HIS A 45 -7.19 -7.38 11.35
N TRP A 46 -7.91 -8.42 11.78
CA TRP A 46 -7.45 -9.27 12.88
C TRP A 46 -6.19 -10.06 12.51
N ALA A 47 -6.04 -10.44 11.24
CA ALA A 47 -4.88 -11.16 10.75
C ALA A 47 -3.65 -10.25 10.70
N TYR A 48 -3.80 -9.00 10.25
CA TYR A 48 -2.72 -8.01 10.30
C TYR A 48 -2.25 -7.77 11.73
N LYS A 49 -3.19 -7.59 12.68
CA LYS A 49 -2.86 -7.40 14.09
C LYS A 49 -2.14 -8.61 14.72
N LEU A 50 -2.50 -9.82 14.31
CA LEU A 50 -1.93 -11.05 14.87
C LEU A 50 -0.59 -11.43 14.24
N PHE A 51 -0.43 -11.21 12.92
CA PHE A 51 0.69 -11.74 12.14
C PHE A 51 1.63 -10.67 11.58
N HIS A 52 1.24 -9.38 11.59
CA HIS A 52 2.04 -8.33 10.98
C HIS A 52 2.53 -7.30 12.00
N SER A 53 1.63 -6.57 12.69
CA SER A 53 2.00 -5.57 13.70
C SER A 53 0.96 -5.51 14.82
N GLN A 54 1.41 -5.61 16.08
CA GLN A 54 0.53 -5.47 17.25
C GLN A 54 0.04 -4.02 17.43
N ASP A 55 0.82 -3.04 16.96
CA ASP A 55 0.52 -1.60 17.05
C ASP A 55 -0.44 -1.12 15.95
N GLY A 56 -0.85 -2.03 15.04
CA GLY A 56 -1.85 -1.74 14.02
C GLY A 56 -1.32 -1.13 12.74
N PHE A 57 -0.01 -1.08 12.55
CA PHE A 57 0.58 -0.73 11.25
C PHE A 57 0.27 -1.83 10.23
N MET A 58 -0.02 -1.42 8.99
CA MET A 58 -0.46 -2.34 7.94
C MET A 58 0.43 -2.30 6.69
N HIS A 59 1.48 -1.49 6.69
CA HIS A 59 2.42 -1.34 5.58
C HIS A 59 3.68 -2.20 5.74
N PHE A 60 4.45 -2.37 4.67
CA PHE A 60 5.72 -3.08 4.72
C PHE A 60 6.79 -2.31 5.49
N ARG A 61 7.69 -3.07 6.09
CA ARG A 61 8.88 -2.54 6.78
C ARG A 61 9.96 -2.16 5.78
N ILE A 62 10.64 -1.05 6.05
CA ILE A 62 11.83 -0.61 5.30
C ILE A 62 13.07 -0.90 6.15
N SER A 63 13.71 -2.04 5.89
CA SER A 63 14.88 -2.53 6.63
C SER A 63 16.18 -2.01 6.04
N LYS A 64 16.64 -0.83 6.42
CA LYS A 64 17.89 -0.23 5.93
C LYS A 64 19.14 -1.06 6.24
N SER A 65 19.09 -1.87 7.27
CA SER A 65 20.17 -2.82 7.62
C SER A 65 20.24 -4.03 6.68
N GLY A 66 19.21 -4.26 5.85
CA GLY A 66 19.03 -5.47 5.05
C GLY A 66 18.60 -6.69 5.86
N VAL A 67 18.32 -6.52 7.15
CA VAL A 67 17.84 -7.57 8.08
C VAL A 67 16.49 -7.13 8.64
N PHE A 68 15.50 -8.02 8.61
CA PHE A 68 14.18 -7.77 9.18
C PHE A 68 14.26 -7.56 10.70
N THR A 69 13.68 -6.46 11.17
CA THR A 69 13.38 -6.19 12.59
C THR A 69 11.96 -5.63 12.71
N ASP A 70 11.36 -5.76 13.91
CA ASP A 70 10.00 -5.22 14.12
C ASP A 70 9.98 -3.70 14.13
N GLU A 71 11.08 -3.07 14.57
CA GLU A 71 11.25 -1.62 14.63
C GLU A 71 11.31 -0.96 13.24
N ASP A 72 11.64 -1.71 12.19
CA ASP A 72 11.68 -1.20 10.81
C ASP A 72 10.31 -0.68 10.32
N ILE A 73 9.23 -0.99 11.05
CA ILE A 73 7.87 -0.49 10.76
C ILE A 73 7.74 1.03 10.98
N TYR A 74 8.58 1.63 11.79
CA TYR A 74 8.54 3.07 12.09
C TYR A 74 9.27 3.92 11.06
N HIS A 75 9.93 3.31 10.06
CA HIS A 75 10.72 4.07 9.08
C HIS A 75 9.88 5.11 8.32
N GLN A 76 8.69 4.74 7.83
CA GLN A 76 7.84 5.64 7.06
C GLN A 76 7.34 6.82 7.92
N PRO A 77 6.71 6.60 9.10
CA PRO A 77 6.28 7.73 9.94
C PRO A 77 7.46 8.58 10.42
N ASP A 78 8.63 8.02 10.72
CA ASP A 78 9.82 8.81 11.08
C ASP A 78 10.27 9.72 9.93
N ALA A 79 10.30 9.20 8.70
CA ALA A 79 10.67 10.01 7.54
C ALA A 79 9.60 11.07 7.20
N ILE A 80 8.31 10.79 7.44
CA ILE A 80 7.22 11.77 7.30
C ILE A 80 7.38 12.90 8.35
N ALA A 81 7.81 12.56 9.57
CA ALA A 81 8.03 13.52 10.66
C ALA A 81 9.01 14.64 10.28
N ASP A 82 10.01 14.37 9.42
CA ASP A 82 10.98 15.36 8.95
C ASP A 82 10.31 16.52 8.17
N TYR A 83 9.10 16.34 7.66
CA TYR A 83 8.34 17.35 6.90
C TYR A 83 7.33 18.11 7.75
N ILE A 84 7.09 17.70 8.99
CA ILE A 84 6.07 18.29 9.88
C ILE A 84 6.73 19.36 10.77
N LYS A 85 6.08 20.51 10.85
CA LYS A 85 6.45 21.61 11.76
C LYS A 85 5.37 21.81 12.81
N ALA A 86 5.75 22.36 13.95
CA ALA A 86 4.80 22.71 15.00
C ALA A 86 3.71 23.67 14.48
N GLY A 87 2.46 23.33 14.72
CA GLY A 87 1.31 24.08 14.24
C GLY A 87 0.78 23.70 12.84
N ASP A 88 1.44 22.77 12.14
CA ASP A 88 0.99 22.30 10.83
C ASP A 88 -0.34 21.55 10.91
N THR A 89 -1.11 21.60 9.84
CA THR A 89 -2.24 20.68 9.58
C THR A 89 -1.74 19.54 8.70
N VAL A 90 -1.81 18.32 9.24
CA VAL A 90 -1.33 17.08 8.62
C VAL A 90 -2.51 16.19 8.24
N LEU A 91 -2.55 15.71 7.00
CA LEU A 91 -3.59 14.84 6.47
C LEU A 91 -3.02 13.45 6.14
N GLU A 92 -3.62 12.40 6.69
CA GLU A 92 -3.37 11.00 6.27
C GLU A 92 -4.53 10.49 5.42
N LEU A 93 -4.22 10.03 4.21
CA LEU A 93 -5.17 9.30 3.36
C LEU A 93 -5.07 7.81 3.68
N GLY A 94 -6.23 7.15 3.87
CA GLY A 94 -6.30 5.73 4.20
C GLY A 94 -5.65 5.41 5.54
N CYS A 95 -6.00 6.16 6.58
CA CYS A 95 -5.37 6.04 7.90
C CYS A 95 -5.63 4.69 8.62
N GLY A 96 -6.49 3.83 8.09
CA GLY A 96 -6.79 2.51 8.65
C GLY A 96 -7.13 2.57 10.14
N GLN A 97 -6.34 1.87 10.95
CA GLN A 97 -6.46 1.88 12.41
C GLN A 97 -5.81 3.11 13.08
N GLY A 98 -5.26 4.03 12.28
CA GLY A 98 -4.64 5.25 12.76
C GLY A 98 -3.22 5.07 13.32
N ALA A 99 -2.53 3.99 13.04
CA ALA A 99 -1.22 3.73 13.64
C ALA A 99 -0.20 4.83 13.32
N ASN A 100 0.02 5.15 12.04
CA ASN A 100 0.89 6.25 11.63
C ASN A 100 0.38 7.60 12.18
N LEU A 101 -0.93 7.86 12.03
CA LEU A 101 -1.54 9.11 12.45
C LEU A 101 -1.33 9.38 13.96
N LEU A 102 -1.56 8.36 14.79
CA LEU A 102 -1.41 8.47 16.25
C LEU A 102 0.07 8.59 16.66
N TYR A 103 0.94 7.83 16.01
CA TYR A 103 2.39 7.92 16.24
C TYR A 103 2.89 9.35 16.01
N LEU A 104 2.56 9.93 14.86
CA LEU A 104 2.95 11.30 14.51
C LEU A 104 2.27 12.34 15.42
N ALA A 105 0.97 12.19 15.71
CA ALA A 105 0.21 13.12 16.56
C ALA A 105 0.78 13.22 17.99
N HIS A 106 1.32 12.13 18.53
CA HIS A 106 2.02 12.15 19.82
C HIS A 106 3.33 12.92 19.76
N GLY A 107 4.07 12.84 18.64
CA GLY A 107 5.32 13.57 18.43
C GLY A 107 5.13 15.07 18.20
N PHE A 108 3.94 15.50 17.72
CA PHE A 108 3.64 16.88 17.35
C PHE A 108 2.34 17.37 17.99
N PRO A 109 2.29 17.56 19.32
CA PRO A 109 1.04 17.89 20.04
C PRO A 109 0.45 19.25 19.67
N GLU A 110 1.25 20.18 19.11
CA GLU A 110 0.80 21.51 18.67
C GLU A 110 0.22 21.49 17.24
N SER A 111 0.38 20.39 16.50
CA SER A 111 -0.10 20.22 15.13
C SER A 111 -1.46 19.54 15.12
N ARG A 112 -2.26 19.83 14.08
CA ARG A 112 -3.56 19.20 13.86
C ARG A 112 -3.42 18.03 12.91
N PHE A 113 -3.91 16.86 13.30
CA PHE A 113 -3.91 15.66 12.47
C PHE A 113 -5.31 15.30 12.00
N VAL A 114 -5.45 15.03 10.72
CA VAL A 114 -6.69 14.60 10.09
C VAL A 114 -6.44 13.28 9.38
N GLY A 115 -7.19 12.24 9.73
CA GLY A 115 -7.22 10.97 9.04
C GLY A 115 -8.50 10.81 8.22
N VAL A 116 -8.41 10.17 7.07
CA VAL A 116 -9.57 9.81 6.24
C VAL A 116 -9.48 8.34 5.86
N ASP A 117 -10.54 7.57 6.13
CA ASP A 117 -10.61 6.15 5.78
C ASP A 117 -12.06 5.68 5.59
N LEU A 118 -12.23 4.56 4.87
CA LEU A 118 -13.53 3.90 4.67
C LEU A 118 -13.97 3.05 5.87
N ILE A 119 -13.07 2.77 6.82
CA ILE A 119 -13.29 1.84 7.93
C ILE A 119 -13.66 2.62 9.18
N PRO A 120 -14.73 2.20 9.92
CA PRO A 120 -15.07 2.81 11.18
C PRO A 120 -13.94 2.64 12.21
N LEU A 121 -13.39 3.75 12.66
CA LEU A 121 -12.37 3.78 13.71
C LEU A 121 -13.05 3.95 15.08
N LYS A 122 -12.52 3.29 16.11
CA LYS A 122 -12.97 3.52 17.49
C LYS A 122 -12.54 4.92 17.92
N LYS A 123 -13.50 5.83 18.07
CA LYS A 123 -13.25 7.26 18.37
C LYS A 123 -12.92 7.53 19.85
N ASP A 124 -13.15 6.57 20.75
CA ASP A 124 -13.17 6.80 22.20
C ASP A 124 -11.79 7.05 22.84
N GLN A 125 -10.71 6.99 22.08
CA GLN A 125 -9.33 7.15 22.58
C GLN A 125 -8.44 8.03 21.70
N MET A 126 -9.03 8.92 20.89
CA MET A 126 -8.24 9.80 20.02
C MET A 126 -7.68 10.99 20.81
N PRO A 127 -6.40 11.37 20.61
CA PRO A 127 -5.82 12.61 21.12
C PRO A 127 -6.64 13.82 20.65
N GLN A 128 -6.63 14.90 21.43
CA GLN A 128 -7.41 16.11 21.13
C GLN A 128 -7.03 16.77 19.79
N ASN A 129 -5.80 16.59 19.36
CA ASN A 129 -5.27 17.12 18.10
C ASN A 129 -5.54 16.20 16.89
N VAL A 130 -6.28 15.08 17.04
CA VAL A 130 -6.60 14.12 15.98
C VAL A 130 -8.10 14.14 15.65
N THR A 131 -8.42 14.22 14.37
CA THR A 131 -9.78 14.08 13.84
C THR A 131 -9.78 13.04 12.73
N ILE A 132 -10.74 12.09 12.74
CA ILE A 132 -10.86 11.08 11.69
C ILE A 132 -12.23 11.17 11.03
N TYR A 133 -12.25 11.15 9.69
CA TYR A 133 -13.46 11.12 8.88
C TYR A 133 -13.62 9.75 8.23
N GLU A 134 -14.78 9.10 8.47
CA GLU A 134 -15.15 7.86 7.80
C GLU A 134 -15.77 8.19 6.43
N GLN A 135 -14.92 8.22 5.40
CA GLN A 135 -15.33 8.52 4.02
C GLN A 135 -14.27 8.13 3.00
N ASP A 136 -14.62 8.26 1.72
CA ASP A 136 -13.69 8.17 0.61
C ASP A 136 -12.82 9.43 0.54
N TYR A 137 -11.50 9.25 0.54
CA TYR A 137 -10.53 10.34 0.46
C TYR A 137 -10.42 10.98 -0.96
N SER A 138 -11.12 10.46 -1.95
CA SER A 138 -11.24 11.12 -3.26
C SER A 138 -12.09 12.42 -3.22
N SER A 139 -12.73 12.72 -2.07
CA SER A 139 -13.43 13.97 -1.80
C SER A 139 -13.48 14.22 -0.29
N ILE A 140 -12.90 15.32 0.18
CA ILE A 140 -12.78 15.68 1.60
C ILE A 140 -13.39 17.06 1.84
N PRO A 141 -14.73 17.21 1.75
CA PRO A 141 -15.41 18.51 1.83
C PRO A 141 -15.25 19.21 3.20
N GLN A 142 -14.80 18.48 4.22
CA GLN A 142 -14.51 19.03 5.55
C GLN A 142 -13.21 19.85 5.59
N LEU A 143 -12.34 19.70 4.60
CA LEU A 143 -11.12 20.48 4.47
C LEU A 143 -11.31 21.58 3.41
N ALA A 144 -11.02 22.81 3.81
CA ALA A 144 -11.04 23.95 2.90
C ALA A 144 -9.87 23.87 1.92
N ASP A 145 -9.99 24.58 0.80
CA ASP A 145 -8.88 24.77 -0.13
C ASP A 145 -7.69 25.40 0.58
N ASN A 146 -6.49 24.93 0.26
CA ASN A 146 -5.24 25.49 0.80
C ASN A 146 -5.18 25.50 2.34
N SER A 147 -5.65 24.45 3.00
CA SER A 147 -5.73 24.35 4.47
C SER A 147 -4.76 23.34 5.09
N VAL A 148 -4.13 22.48 4.30
CA VAL A 148 -3.24 21.39 4.72
C VAL A 148 -1.78 21.73 4.38
N ASP A 149 -0.87 21.53 5.31
CA ASP A 149 0.57 21.76 5.13
C ASP A 149 1.26 20.50 4.60
N VAL A 150 0.95 19.34 5.17
CA VAL A 150 1.52 18.03 4.85
C VAL A 150 0.38 17.04 4.62
N CYS A 151 0.38 16.36 3.48
CA CYS A 151 -0.45 15.20 3.22
C CYS A 151 0.43 13.97 3.04
N TYR A 152 0.01 12.82 3.56
CA TYR A 152 0.72 11.58 3.27
C TYR A 152 -0.24 10.40 3.05
N ALA A 153 0.27 9.40 2.33
CA ALA A 153 -0.42 8.17 2.02
C ALA A 153 0.59 7.01 2.07
N VAL A 154 0.30 5.97 2.85
CA VAL A 154 1.17 4.80 2.97
C VAL A 154 0.39 3.55 2.57
N GLU A 155 0.74 2.97 1.41
CA GLU A 155 0.13 1.75 0.84
C GLU A 155 -1.40 1.79 0.77
N THR A 156 -1.95 2.91 0.29
CA THR A 156 -3.40 3.09 0.27
C THR A 156 -3.94 3.52 -1.10
N ILE A 157 -3.21 4.37 -1.86
CA ILE A 157 -3.70 4.87 -3.15
C ILE A 157 -3.76 3.75 -4.18
N VAL A 158 -2.91 2.74 -4.06
CA VAL A 158 -2.90 1.53 -4.89
C VAL A 158 -4.25 0.81 -4.95
N HIS A 159 -5.11 0.97 -3.96
CA HIS A 159 -6.44 0.34 -3.93
C HIS A 159 -7.48 1.06 -4.80
N ASN A 160 -7.22 2.30 -5.22
CA ASN A 160 -8.17 3.12 -5.96
C ASN A 160 -7.91 3.05 -7.48
N THR A 161 -9.00 2.97 -8.25
CA THR A 161 -8.95 2.94 -9.73
C THR A 161 -8.90 4.34 -10.35
N ASP A 162 -9.35 5.38 -9.64
CA ASP A 162 -9.34 6.78 -10.08
C ASP A 162 -8.35 7.60 -9.24
N LYS A 163 -7.07 7.36 -9.47
CA LYS A 163 -5.99 8.00 -8.70
C LYS A 163 -5.90 9.50 -8.98
N GLU A 164 -6.16 9.94 -10.22
CA GLU A 164 -6.13 11.37 -10.55
C GLU A 164 -7.14 12.18 -9.75
N LYS A 165 -8.32 11.63 -9.50
CA LYS A 165 -9.31 12.29 -8.66
C LYS A 165 -8.78 12.54 -7.25
N ILE A 166 -8.05 11.58 -6.70
CA ILE A 166 -7.41 11.71 -5.39
C ILE A 166 -6.34 12.81 -5.42
N TYR A 167 -5.46 12.77 -6.42
CA TYR A 167 -4.38 13.75 -6.53
C TYR A 167 -4.90 15.17 -6.72
N ARG A 168 -5.98 15.36 -7.49
CA ARG A 168 -6.65 16.68 -7.64
C ARG A 168 -7.26 17.14 -6.32
N GLU A 169 -7.88 16.26 -5.55
CA GLU A 169 -8.44 16.61 -4.23
C GLU A 169 -7.33 16.96 -3.24
N VAL A 170 -6.24 16.21 -3.21
CA VAL A 170 -5.08 16.55 -2.37
C VAL A 170 -4.47 17.88 -2.79
N ASN A 171 -4.31 18.12 -4.11
CA ASN A 171 -3.84 19.42 -4.61
C ASN A 171 -4.75 20.57 -4.19
N ARG A 172 -6.07 20.37 -4.19
CA ARG A 172 -7.03 21.37 -3.71
C ARG A 172 -6.80 21.75 -2.25
N VAL A 173 -6.67 20.73 -1.36
CA VAL A 173 -6.57 20.98 0.09
C VAL A 173 -5.19 21.43 0.53
N LEU A 174 -4.11 21.05 -0.17
CA LEU A 174 -2.75 21.47 0.15
C LEU A 174 -2.58 22.98 -0.05
N LYS A 175 -1.86 23.62 0.88
CA LYS A 175 -1.40 25.01 0.72
C LYS A 175 -0.39 25.11 -0.44
N PRO A 176 -0.27 26.28 -1.11
CA PRO A 176 0.86 26.53 -2.00
C PRO A 176 2.18 26.28 -1.27
N GLY A 177 3.08 25.49 -1.85
CA GLY A 177 4.32 25.02 -1.22
C GLY A 177 4.13 23.84 -0.25
N GLY A 178 2.90 23.36 -0.02
CA GLY A 178 2.61 22.16 0.78
C GLY A 178 3.14 20.90 0.12
N VAL A 179 3.33 19.85 0.91
CA VAL A 179 3.94 18.59 0.47
C VAL A 179 2.97 17.42 0.55
N MET A 180 3.01 16.54 -0.46
CA MET A 180 2.40 15.22 -0.43
C MET A 180 3.48 14.15 -0.43
N ILE A 181 3.44 13.21 0.51
CA ILE A 181 4.38 12.10 0.66
C ILE A 181 3.64 10.81 0.40
N ILE A 182 4.14 10.00 -0.53
CA ILE A 182 3.50 8.74 -0.90
C ILE A 182 4.51 7.61 -0.75
N TYR A 183 4.15 6.56 -0.02
CA TYR A 183 4.81 5.27 -0.04
C TYR A 183 3.87 4.28 -0.69
N ASP A 184 4.19 3.79 -1.88
CA ASP A 184 3.32 2.85 -2.59
C ASP A 184 4.10 2.03 -3.63
N TYR A 185 3.39 1.17 -4.33
CA TYR A 185 3.96 0.24 -5.30
C TYR A 185 3.91 0.80 -6.71
N ALA A 186 4.94 0.48 -7.50
CA ALA A 186 4.98 0.74 -8.94
C ALA A 186 5.51 -0.49 -9.68
N LEU A 187 5.18 -0.62 -10.98
CA LEU A 187 5.87 -1.52 -11.89
C LEU A 187 7.13 -0.83 -12.47
N ALA A 188 8.11 -1.64 -12.85
CA ALA A 188 9.29 -1.14 -13.57
C ALA A 188 8.93 -0.63 -14.97
N ASP A 189 8.04 -1.36 -15.64
CA ASP A 189 7.55 -1.07 -16.99
C ASP A 189 6.02 -1.14 -17.04
N SER A 190 5.41 -0.62 -18.11
CA SER A 190 3.97 -0.72 -18.32
C SER A 190 3.52 -2.18 -18.38
N TYR A 191 2.38 -2.48 -17.80
CA TYR A 191 1.83 -3.84 -17.64
C TYR A 191 1.85 -4.65 -18.95
N ASP A 192 1.47 -4.03 -20.07
CA ASP A 192 1.33 -4.69 -21.36
C ASP A 192 2.68 -5.12 -21.99
N THR A 193 3.80 -4.65 -21.45
CA THR A 193 5.15 -5.00 -21.95
C THR A 193 5.65 -6.33 -21.42
N TYR A 194 5.03 -6.84 -20.34
CA TYR A 194 5.43 -8.11 -19.74
C TYR A 194 4.86 -9.31 -20.49
N ASP A 195 5.56 -10.45 -20.41
CA ASP A 195 5.03 -11.71 -20.93
C ASP A 195 3.74 -12.15 -20.17
N PRO A 196 2.89 -13.00 -20.79
CA PRO A 196 1.59 -13.35 -20.20
C PRO A 196 1.65 -13.98 -18.81
N LYS A 197 2.73 -14.70 -18.46
CA LYS A 197 2.85 -15.30 -17.12
C LYS A 197 3.22 -14.25 -16.06
N ILE A 198 4.05 -13.29 -16.43
CA ILE A 198 4.35 -12.14 -15.55
C ILE A 198 3.11 -11.28 -15.39
N GLN A 199 2.37 -10.98 -16.47
CA GLN A 199 1.09 -10.28 -16.38
C GLN A 199 0.11 -11.00 -15.44
N MET A 200 0.00 -12.31 -15.54
CA MET A 200 -0.82 -13.12 -14.64
C MET A 200 -0.34 -13.00 -13.18
N ALA A 201 0.97 -13.06 -12.95
CA ALA A 201 1.54 -12.91 -11.59
C ALA A 201 1.27 -11.53 -11.00
N ILE A 202 1.38 -10.46 -11.80
CA ILE A 202 1.05 -9.09 -11.40
C ILE A 202 -0.44 -8.99 -11.03
N ALA A 203 -1.35 -9.49 -11.86
CA ALA A 203 -2.78 -9.48 -11.62
C ALA A 203 -3.16 -10.28 -10.35
N LEU A 204 -2.53 -11.44 -10.13
CA LEU A 204 -2.72 -12.25 -8.93
C LEU A 204 -2.21 -11.52 -7.66
N THR A 205 -1.09 -10.81 -7.77
CA THR A 205 -0.53 -10.02 -6.68
C THR A 205 -1.46 -8.85 -6.32
N ALA A 206 -1.97 -8.14 -7.32
CA ALA A 206 -2.96 -7.08 -7.15
C ALA A 206 -4.23 -7.62 -6.47
N LYS A 207 -4.77 -8.75 -6.97
CA LYS A 207 -5.92 -9.43 -6.35
C LYS A 207 -5.64 -9.81 -4.90
N GLY A 208 -4.44 -10.35 -4.63
CA GLY A 208 -4.01 -10.75 -3.29
C GLY A 208 -4.00 -9.60 -2.29
N GLY A 209 -3.52 -8.44 -2.69
CA GLY A 209 -3.49 -7.22 -1.89
C GLY A 209 -4.77 -6.38 -1.96
N SER A 210 -5.81 -6.83 -2.68
CA SER A 210 -6.99 -5.99 -2.97
C SER A 210 -6.65 -4.66 -3.63
N ALA A 211 -5.50 -4.60 -4.32
CA ALA A 211 -5.07 -3.44 -5.08
C ALA A 211 -5.82 -3.32 -6.40
N ALA A 212 -5.93 -2.11 -6.93
CA ALA A 212 -6.21 -1.89 -8.34
C ALA A 212 -5.05 -2.46 -9.20
N MET A 213 -5.18 -2.42 -10.51
CA MET A 213 -4.04 -2.79 -11.36
C MET A 213 -2.85 -1.86 -11.06
N PHE A 214 -1.66 -2.45 -10.90
CA PHE A 214 -0.44 -1.68 -10.71
C PHE A 214 -0.06 -0.94 -12.00
N GLU A 215 0.41 0.28 -11.84
CA GLU A 215 0.90 1.15 -12.90
C GLU A 215 2.43 1.25 -12.83
N SER A 216 3.05 1.57 -13.95
CA SER A 216 4.49 1.81 -13.98
C SER A 216 4.87 3.11 -13.26
N LEU A 217 6.15 3.22 -12.90
CA LEU A 217 6.71 4.43 -12.29
C LEU A 217 6.45 5.67 -13.17
N ASP A 218 6.60 5.53 -14.50
CA ASP A 218 6.41 6.63 -15.45
C ASP A 218 4.94 7.04 -15.59
N GLU A 219 4.00 6.08 -15.57
CA GLU A 219 2.56 6.36 -15.57
C GLU A 219 2.17 7.14 -14.30
N LEU A 220 2.63 6.68 -13.13
CA LEU A 220 2.36 7.39 -11.86
C LEU A 220 2.96 8.80 -11.84
N ASN A 221 4.20 8.98 -12.29
CA ASN A 221 4.84 10.29 -12.39
C ASN A 221 4.08 11.23 -13.32
N THR A 222 3.52 10.70 -14.41
CA THR A 222 2.67 11.46 -15.34
C THR A 222 1.37 11.90 -14.66
N HIS A 223 0.72 11.04 -13.88
CA HIS A 223 -0.48 11.42 -13.12
C HIS A 223 -0.20 12.54 -12.12
N TYR A 224 0.93 12.50 -11.39
CA TYR A 224 1.29 13.55 -10.44
C TYR A 224 1.44 14.91 -11.13
N THR A 225 2.21 14.96 -12.21
CA THR A 225 2.43 16.21 -12.95
C THR A 225 1.17 16.75 -13.60
N ASN A 226 0.32 15.88 -14.16
CA ASN A 226 -0.99 16.24 -14.73
C ASN A 226 -1.96 16.80 -13.68
N CYS A 227 -1.80 16.40 -12.42
CA CYS A 227 -2.60 16.91 -11.30
C CYS A 227 -2.00 18.14 -10.63
N GLY A 228 -0.95 18.73 -11.20
CA GLY A 228 -0.37 20.01 -10.78
C GLY A 228 0.67 19.89 -9.66
N PHE A 229 1.30 18.72 -9.47
CA PHE A 229 2.41 18.55 -8.57
C PHE A 229 3.76 18.65 -9.27
N GLU A 230 4.75 19.18 -8.56
CA GLU A 230 6.17 19.03 -8.88
C GLU A 230 6.73 17.82 -8.11
N ILE A 231 7.43 16.93 -8.80
CA ILE A 231 8.11 15.80 -8.16
C ILE A 231 9.44 16.30 -7.59
N GLU A 232 9.52 16.44 -6.28
CA GLU A 232 10.72 16.92 -5.58
C GLU A 232 11.76 15.82 -5.40
N LYS A 233 11.28 14.58 -5.10
CA LYS A 233 12.15 13.44 -4.84
C LYS A 233 11.44 12.13 -5.14
N ILE A 234 12.20 11.16 -5.65
CA ILE A 234 11.79 9.75 -5.75
C ILE A 234 12.87 8.91 -5.09
N THR A 235 12.48 8.02 -4.19
CA THR A 235 13.40 7.07 -3.55
C THR A 235 12.89 5.64 -3.74
N ASP A 236 13.73 4.78 -4.28
CA ASP A 236 13.41 3.34 -4.41
C ASP A 236 13.87 2.60 -3.15
N TYR A 237 12.91 2.10 -2.38
CA TYR A 237 13.10 1.28 -1.19
C TYR A 237 12.87 -0.21 -1.46
N THR A 238 12.84 -0.64 -2.70
CA THR A 238 12.57 -2.04 -3.07
C THR A 238 13.53 -3.00 -2.38
N GLN A 239 14.82 -2.68 -2.32
CA GLN A 239 15.80 -3.58 -1.70
C GLN A 239 15.61 -3.66 -0.17
N GLU A 240 15.23 -2.56 0.45
CA GLU A 240 15.00 -2.43 1.89
C GLU A 240 13.70 -3.09 2.35
N THR A 241 12.71 -3.26 1.45
CA THR A 241 11.47 -4.02 1.76
C THR A 241 11.62 -5.54 1.55
N LEU A 242 12.67 -5.99 0.85
CA LEU A 242 12.89 -7.41 0.61
C LEU A 242 13.02 -8.28 1.86
N PRO A 243 13.62 -7.84 2.98
CA PRO A 243 13.62 -8.62 4.21
C PRO A 243 12.21 -8.96 4.72
N ASP A 244 11.29 -7.98 4.69
CA ASP A 244 9.88 -8.18 5.09
C ASP A 244 9.14 -9.07 4.09
N LEU A 245 9.25 -8.79 2.79
CA LEU A 245 8.70 -9.66 1.73
C LEU A 245 9.21 -11.10 1.83
N LYS A 246 10.47 -11.31 2.21
CA LYS A 246 11.03 -12.65 2.43
C LYS A 246 10.43 -13.32 3.65
N HIS A 247 10.15 -12.55 4.70
CA HIS A 247 9.46 -13.06 5.89
C HIS A 247 8.05 -13.56 5.52
N LEU A 248 7.28 -12.75 4.80
CA LEU A 248 5.95 -13.12 4.28
C LEU A 248 6.01 -14.33 3.34
N GLN A 249 7.01 -14.37 2.45
CA GLN A 249 7.18 -15.52 1.53
C GLN A 249 7.44 -16.83 2.27
N ARG A 250 8.19 -16.81 3.39
CA ARG A 250 8.43 -18.02 4.19
C ARG A 250 7.14 -18.58 4.78
N SER A 251 6.28 -17.72 5.30
CA SER A 251 4.95 -18.10 5.79
C SER A 251 4.08 -18.63 4.63
N ALA A 252 4.00 -17.91 3.52
CA ALA A 252 3.24 -18.32 2.35
C ALA A 252 3.73 -19.64 1.74
N ASN A 253 5.04 -19.87 1.68
CA ASN A 253 5.62 -21.10 1.11
C ASN A 253 5.09 -22.37 1.76
N TRP A 254 4.87 -22.35 3.08
CA TRP A 254 4.35 -23.54 3.79
C TRP A 254 2.95 -23.92 3.25
N THR A 255 2.09 -22.96 3.07
CA THR A 255 0.75 -23.18 2.51
C THR A 255 0.78 -23.50 1.03
N MET A 256 1.55 -22.70 0.26
CA MET A 256 1.55 -22.75 -1.20
C MET A 256 2.18 -24.01 -1.78
N ASN A 257 3.07 -24.67 -1.02
CA ASN A 257 3.65 -25.95 -1.41
C ASN A 257 2.75 -27.17 -1.10
N HIS A 258 1.57 -26.95 -0.49
CA HIS A 258 0.61 -28.00 -0.18
C HIS A 258 -0.76 -27.71 -0.79
N PRO A 259 -1.03 -28.10 -2.04
CA PRO A 259 -2.25 -27.74 -2.77
C PRO A 259 -3.56 -28.14 -2.09
N TRP A 260 -3.54 -29.22 -1.28
CA TRP A 260 -4.69 -29.64 -0.51
C TRP A 260 -5.05 -28.66 0.61
N LEU A 261 -4.06 -27.96 1.17
CA LEU A 261 -4.28 -26.89 2.16
C LEU A 261 -5.01 -25.70 1.54
N TRP A 262 -4.73 -25.38 0.29
CA TRP A 262 -5.44 -24.30 -0.41
C TRP A 262 -6.92 -24.58 -0.52
N LYS A 263 -7.28 -25.79 -1.00
CA LYS A 263 -8.69 -26.18 -1.10
C LYS A 263 -9.37 -26.10 0.26
N LEU A 264 -8.69 -26.54 1.32
CA LEU A 264 -9.20 -26.49 2.68
C LEU A 264 -9.33 -25.04 3.17
N GLN A 265 -8.37 -24.17 2.89
CA GLN A 265 -8.42 -22.76 3.28
C GLN A 265 -9.54 -22.02 2.55
N TYR A 266 -9.71 -22.19 1.23
CA TYR A 266 -10.82 -21.59 0.47
C TYR A 266 -12.19 -22.10 0.94
N ALA A 267 -12.27 -23.32 1.49
CA ALA A 267 -13.50 -23.86 2.05
C ALA A 267 -13.84 -23.32 3.44
N LEU A 268 -12.82 -22.94 4.24
CA LEU A 268 -12.98 -22.62 5.67
C LEU A 268 -12.70 -21.16 6.02
N MET A 269 -11.96 -20.43 5.17
CA MET A 269 -11.52 -19.05 5.44
C MET A 269 -12.09 -18.08 4.40
N PRO A 270 -12.21 -16.79 4.75
CA PRO A 270 -12.55 -15.77 3.76
C PRO A 270 -11.54 -15.76 2.60
N GLU A 271 -12.04 -15.64 1.38
CA GLU A 271 -11.23 -15.64 0.15
C GLU A 271 -10.10 -14.60 0.22
N GLN A 272 -10.37 -13.42 0.77
CA GLN A 272 -9.42 -12.33 0.92
C GLN A 272 -8.18 -12.74 1.74
N PHE A 273 -8.39 -13.50 2.80
CA PHE A 273 -7.29 -14.01 3.63
C PHE A 273 -6.40 -14.98 2.87
N VAL A 274 -7.02 -15.87 2.08
CA VAL A 274 -6.26 -16.85 1.26
C VAL A 274 -5.48 -16.13 0.16
N ASN A 275 -6.09 -15.11 -0.46
CA ASN A 275 -5.46 -14.33 -1.52
C ASN A 275 -4.21 -13.57 -1.04
N ASN A 276 -4.15 -13.12 0.21
CA ASN A 276 -2.96 -12.50 0.80
C ASN A 276 -1.72 -13.41 0.77
N HIS A 277 -1.89 -14.73 0.83
CA HIS A 277 -0.77 -15.67 0.69
C HIS A 277 -0.16 -15.62 -0.70
N ILE A 278 -0.95 -15.32 -1.74
CA ILE A 278 -0.48 -15.17 -3.12
C ILE A 278 0.46 -13.98 -3.22
N LEU A 279 0.06 -12.82 -2.66
CA LEU A 279 0.91 -11.63 -2.60
C LEU A 279 2.23 -11.94 -1.88
N GLY A 280 2.19 -12.52 -0.69
CA GLY A 280 3.40 -12.90 0.05
C GLY A 280 4.29 -13.88 -0.72
N TRP A 281 3.68 -14.79 -1.51
CA TRP A 281 4.42 -15.81 -2.26
C TRP A 281 5.12 -15.26 -3.50
N LEU A 282 4.50 -14.31 -4.21
CA LEU A 282 5.01 -13.73 -5.46
C LEU A 282 5.85 -12.47 -5.23
N GLY A 283 5.51 -11.63 -4.25
CA GLY A 283 6.06 -10.29 -4.08
C GLY A 283 7.57 -10.24 -3.92
N TYR A 284 8.17 -11.14 -3.12
CA TYR A 284 9.64 -11.20 -2.98
C TYR A 284 10.34 -11.49 -4.32
N ASP A 285 9.80 -12.42 -5.11
CA ASP A 285 10.40 -12.78 -6.39
C ASP A 285 10.20 -11.64 -7.42
N ALA A 286 9.08 -10.94 -7.39
CA ALA A 286 8.82 -9.76 -8.24
C ALA A 286 9.80 -8.62 -7.94
N GLY A 287 10.03 -8.29 -6.67
CA GLY A 287 11.04 -7.30 -6.27
C GLY A 287 12.47 -7.71 -6.67
N LYS A 288 12.85 -8.99 -6.48
CA LYS A 288 14.16 -9.53 -6.90
C LYS A 288 14.32 -9.59 -8.41
N ALA A 289 13.24 -9.78 -9.16
CA ALA A 289 13.24 -9.74 -10.62
C ALA A 289 13.33 -8.32 -11.17
N GLY A 290 13.06 -7.29 -10.34
CA GLY A 290 12.97 -5.89 -10.76
C GLY A 290 11.72 -5.62 -11.61
N ILE A 291 10.61 -6.29 -11.28
CA ILE A 291 9.29 -6.10 -11.89
C ILE A 291 8.47 -5.12 -11.07
N GLY A 292 8.46 -5.29 -9.75
CA GLY A 292 7.76 -4.43 -8.81
C GLY A 292 8.73 -3.63 -7.96
N TYR A 293 8.39 -2.38 -7.72
CA TYR A 293 9.12 -1.42 -6.89
C TYR A 293 8.29 -0.98 -5.69
N TYR A 294 8.97 -0.61 -4.62
CA TYR A 294 8.41 0.09 -3.47
C TYR A 294 9.04 1.47 -3.40
N ILE A 295 8.25 2.47 -3.65
CA ILE A 295 8.74 3.84 -3.92
C ILE A 295 8.20 4.83 -2.90
N GLU A 296 9.07 5.76 -2.49
CA GLU A 296 8.71 7.02 -1.86
C GLU A 296 8.67 8.12 -2.92
N TRP A 297 7.57 8.85 -3.00
CA TRP A 297 7.48 10.11 -3.73
C TRP A 297 7.30 11.26 -2.77
N ILE A 298 8.10 12.31 -2.94
CA ILE A 298 7.87 13.61 -2.33
C ILE A 298 7.40 14.55 -3.43
N LEU A 299 6.15 14.96 -3.33
CA LEU A 299 5.48 15.83 -4.29
C LEU A 299 5.23 17.18 -3.67
N ARG A 300 5.42 18.25 -4.43
CA ARG A 300 5.24 19.62 -3.97
C ARG A 300 4.12 20.31 -4.76
N LYS A 301 3.17 20.95 -4.06
CA LYS A 301 2.27 21.89 -4.71
C LYS A 301 3.05 23.18 -4.99
N PRO A 302 3.09 23.67 -6.25
CA PRO A 302 3.76 24.94 -6.58
C PRO A 302 3.25 26.11 -5.72
N LYS A 303 4.13 27.14 -5.53
CA LYS A 303 3.78 28.37 -4.79
C LYS A 303 2.86 29.28 -5.58
#